data_3e8852497468b4015ec87dcacf24dd53
#
_entry.id   3e8852497468b4015ec87dcacf24dd53
#
_cell.length_a   1.000
_cell.length_b   1.000
_cell.length_c   1.000
_cell.angle_alpha   90.00
_cell.angle_beta   90.00
_cell.angle_gamma   90.00
#
_symmetry.space_group_name_H-M   'P 1'
#
loop_
_entity.id
_entity.type
_entity.pdbx_description
1 polymer ?
#
loop_
_entity_poly.entity_id
_entity_poly.type
_entity_poly.pdbx_seq_one_letter_code
_entity_poly.pdbx_strand_id
1 'polypeptide(L)'
;MAKKEYAEGSFGAYFVKLIKDHDYSQAKFASDLGVSKTYLFDVFNGRVKPPTPDMQDRIVELLRLTDDEKNDFYSKAADGRHELPKDIVDYLMNNQAEIDSLRERMRA
;
A
#
# COMPACT_ATOMS: atom_id res chain seq x y z
N MET A 1 27.65 4.06 -12.01
CA MET A 1 26.93 4.51 -10.83
C MET A 1 26.19 3.37 -10.18
N ALA A 2 26.43 3.12 -8.90
CA ALA A 2 25.75 2.04 -8.21
C ALA A 2 24.23 2.34 -8.12
N LYS A 3 23.41 1.35 -8.41
CA LYS A 3 21.97 1.45 -8.21
C LYS A 3 21.69 1.51 -6.72
N LYS A 4 20.85 2.45 -6.31
CA LYS A 4 20.40 2.49 -4.92
C LYS A 4 19.59 1.24 -4.62
N GLU A 5 19.96 0.53 -3.57
CA GLU A 5 19.22 -0.64 -3.10
C GLU A 5 18.45 -0.28 -1.85
N TYR A 6 17.23 -0.77 -1.77
CA TYR A 6 16.38 -0.62 -0.59
C TYR A 6 16.42 -1.93 0.19
N ALA A 7 16.11 -1.86 1.49
CA ALA A 7 16.14 -3.04 2.34
C ALA A 7 15.25 -4.15 1.77
N GLU A 8 15.84 -5.33 1.54
CA GLU A 8 15.13 -6.48 0.99
C GLU A 8 13.93 -6.83 1.89
N GLY A 9 12.78 -7.10 1.26
CA GLY A 9 11.54 -7.43 1.97
C GLY A 9 10.82 -6.22 2.55
N SER A 10 11.38 -5.00 2.42
CA SER A 10 10.72 -3.81 2.93
C SER A 10 9.58 -3.37 2.02
N PHE A 11 8.62 -2.63 2.59
CA PHE A 11 7.57 -2.01 1.78
C PHE A 11 8.16 -1.08 0.72
N GLY A 12 9.20 -0.33 1.09
CA GLY A 12 9.86 0.60 0.16
C GLY A 12 10.41 -0.09 -1.07
N ALA A 13 11.12 -1.20 -0.91
CA ALA A 13 11.64 -1.98 -2.03
C ALA A 13 10.52 -2.51 -2.91
N TYR A 14 9.47 -3.03 -2.31
CA TYR A 14 8.28 -3.51 -3.01
C TYR A 14 7.63 -2.38 -3.82
N PHE A 15 7.47 -1.21 -3.19
CA PHE A 15 6.78 -0.06 -3.80
C PHE A 15 7.56 0.50 -5.01
N VAL A 16 8.87 0.62 -4.87
CA VAL A 16 9.73 1.05 -6.00
C VAL A 16 9.56 0.11 -7.18
N LYS A 17 9.60 -1.19 -6.92
CA LYS A 17 9.45 -2.19 -7.98
C LYS A 17 8.07 -2.13 -8.61
N LEU A 18 7.03 -1.97 -7.81
CA LEU A 18 5.66 -1.88 -8.29
C LEU A 18 5.47 -0.69 -9.25
N ILE A 19 5.97 0.48 -8.88
CA ILE A 19 5.90 1.68 -9.71
C ILE A 19 6.62 1.45 -11.05
N LYS A 20 7.81 0.87 -10.98
CA LYS A 20 8.63 0.58 -12.16
C LYS A 20 7.95 -0.43 -13.08
N ASP A 21 7.39 -1.50 -12.49
CA ASP A 21 6.72 -2.56 -13.27
C ASP A 21 5.48 -2.06 -14.00
N HIS A 22 4.92 -0.94 -13.56
CA HIS A 22 3.79 -0.29 -14.22
C HIS A 22 4.22 0.86 -15.15
N ASP A 23 5.49 0.86 -15.54
CA ASP A 23 6.06 1.83 -16.49
C ASP A 23 5.92 3.29 -16.07
N TYR A 24 5.98 3.54 -14.75
CA TYR A 24 5.91 4.89 -14.22
C TYR A 24 7.30 5.37 -13.79
N SER A 25 7.65 6.59 -14.18
CA SER A 25 8.80 7.25 -13.57
C SER A 25 8.39 7.73 -12.17
N GLN A 26 9.35 7.77 -11.25
CA GLN A 26 9.07 8.23 -9.89
C GLN A 26 8.60 9.68 -9.88
N ALA A 27 9.19 10.52 -10.73
CA ALA A 27 8.82 11.94 -10.83
C ALA A 27 7.37 12.11 -11.29
N LYS A 28 6.98 11.39 -12.35
CA LYS A 28 5.62 11.46 -12.87
C LYS A 28 4.64 10.88 -11.87
N PHE A 29 4.99 9.79 -11.23
CA PHE A 29 4.15 9.17 -10.21
C PHE A 29 3.88 10.14 -9.05
N ALA A 30 4.92 10.80 -8.53
CA ALA A 30 4.77 11.80 -7.48
C ALA A 30 3.83 12.92 -7.91
N SER A 31 4.03 13.43 -9.11
CA SER A 31 3.20 14.50 -9.67
C SER A 31 1.73 14.09 -9.79
N ASP A 32 1.48 12.92 -10.37
CA ASP A 32 0.11 12.44 -10.60
C ASP A 32 -0.59 12.08 -9.29
N LEU A 33 0.16 11.58 -8.30
CA LEU A 33 -0.38 11.29 -6.98
C LEU A 33 -0.58 12.55 -6.13
N GLY A 34 0.09 13.63 -6.47
CA GLY A 34 0.00 14.89 -5.73
C GLY A 34 0.88 14.96 -4.49
N VAL A 35 2.01 14.27 -4.52
CA VAL A 35 2.96 14.25 -3.40
C VAL A 35 4.34 14.73 -3.87
N SER A 36 5.20 15.07 -2.92
CA SER A 36 6.57 15.48 -3.23
C SER A 36 7.45 14.26 -3.51
N LYS A 37 8.52 14.45 -4.27
CA LYS A 37 9.55 13.42 -4.45
C LYS A 37 10.19 13.05 -3.13
N THR A 38 10.38 14.04 -2.26
CA THR A 38 10.96 13.83 -0.92
C THR A 38 10.11 12.85 -0.13
N TYR A 39 8.78 13.02 -0.16
CA TYR A 39 7.88 12.10 0.52
C TYR A 39 8.05 10.66 -0.01
N LEU A 40 8.07 10.49 -1.34
CA LEU A 40 8.26 9.16 -1.92
C LEU A 40 9.60 8.54 -1.50
N PHE A 41 10.68 9.32 -1.52
CA PHE A 41 11.99 8.83 -1.10
C PHE A 41 11.97 8.40 0.37
N ASP A 42 11.28 9.16 1.21
CA ASP A 42 11.15 8.81 2.63
C ASP A 42 10.37 7.50 2.81
N VAL A 43 9.32 7.28 2.02
CA VAL A 43 8.58 6.01 2.02
C VAL A 43 9.49 4.87 1.55
N PHE A 44 10.20 5.05 0.43
CA PHE A 44 11.08 4.03 -0.11
C PHE A 44 12.19 3.63 0.86
N ASN A 45 12.67 4.59 1.62
CA ASN A 45 13.79 4.37 2.57
C ASN A 45 13.31 3.99 3.97
N GLY A 46 12.01 3.86 4.18
CA GLY A 46 11.46 3.47 5.47
C GLY A 46 11.54 4.54 6.55
N ARG A 47 11.76 5.80 6.17
CA ARG A 47 11.81 6.92 7.11
C ARG A 47 10.44 7.32 7.63
N VAL A 48 9.41 7.04 6.84
CA VAL A 48 8.01 7.25 7.21
C VAL A 48 7.26 5.95 6.96
N LYS A 49 6.10 5.81 7.58
CA LYS A 49 5.23 4.63 7.39
C LYS A 49 4.74 4.58 5.94
N PRO A 50 4.31 3.41 5.48
CA PRO A 50 3.62 3.31 4.18
C PRO A 50 2.47 4.32 4.08
N PRO A 51 2.03 4.66 2.85
CA PRO A 51 0.95 5.64 2.66
C PRO A 51 -0.30 5.30 3.47
N THR A 52 -1.05 6.34 3.81
CA THR A 52 -2.34 6.19 4.54
C THR A 52 -3.34 5.39 3.71
N PRO A 53 -4.37 4.80 4.34
CA PRO A 53 -5.40 4.06 3.60
C PRO A 53 -6.04 4.84 2.44
N ASP A 54 -6.35 6.12 2.62
CA ASP A 54 -6.90 6.94 1.54
C ASP A 54 -5.92 7.10 0.39
N MET A 55 -4.66 7.29 0.70
CA MET A 55 -3.59 7.39 -0.30
C MET A 55 -3.40 6.05 -1.00
N GLN A 56 -3.51 4.94 -0.28
CA GLN A 56 -3.43 3.59 -0.85
C GLN A 56 -4.48 3.40 -1.94
N ASP A 57 -5.71 3.81 -1.69
CA ASP A 57 -6.79 3.72 -2.69
C ASP A 57 -6.44 4.50 -3.96
N ARG A 58 -5.86 5.70 -3.81
CA ARG A 58 -5.44 6.50 -4.95
C ARG A 58 -4.31 5.85 -5.73
N ILE A 59 -3.37 5.23 -5.04
CA ILE A 59 -2.26 4.50 -5.68
C ILE A 59 -2.78 3.32 -6.49
N VAL A 60 -3.70 2.55 -5.91
CA VAL A 60 -4.34 1.41 -6.58
C VAL A 60 -5.00 1.84 -7.89
N GLU A 61 -5.73 2.96 -7.86
CA GLU A 61 -6.38 3.50 -9.06
C GLU A 61 -5.36 4.02 -10.07
N LEU A 62 -4.37 4.77 -9.61
CA LEU A 62 -3.37 5.39 -10.47
C LEU A 62 -2.55 4.34 -11.22
N LEU A 63 -2.14 3.29 -10.53
CA LEU A 63 -1.37 2.20 -11.12
C LEU A 63 -2.25 1.16 -11.81
N ARG A 64 -3.56 1.22 -11.66
CA ARG A 64 -4.51 0.27 -12.24
C ARG A 64 -4.16 -1.17 -11.86
N LEU A 65 -3.99 -1.41 -10.57
CA LEU A 65 -3.59 -2.72 -10.07
C LEU A 65 -4.66 -3.78 -10.33
N THR A 66 -4.20 -4.98 -10.69
CA THR A 66 -5.08 -6.15 -10.77
C THR A 66 -5.56 -6.55 -9.38
N ASP A 67 -6.54 -7.45 -9.30
CA ASP A 67 -7.05 -7.92 -8.00
C ASP A 67 -5.95 -8.56 -7.16
N ASP A 68 -5.09 -9.37 -7.76
CA ASP A 68 -3.97 -9.98 -7.04
C ASP A 68 -2.97 -8.94 -6.56
N GLU A 69 -2.67 -7.94 -7.39
CA GLU A 69 -1.78 -6.85 -7.00
C GLU A 69 -2.38 -6.01 -5.89
N LYS A 70 -3.70 -5.75 -5.92
CA LYS A 70 -4.40 -5.02 -4.85
C LYS A 70 -4.27 -5.74 -3.51
N ASN A 71 -4.54 -7.05 -3.51
CA ASN A 71 -4.43 -7.85 -2.30
C ASN A 71 -3.03 -7.73 -1.70
N ASP A 72 -2.01 -7.86 -2.53
CA ASP A 72 -0.62 -7.78 -2.12
C ASP A 72 -0.27 -6.39 -1.60
N PHE A 73 -0.66 -5.35 -2.35
CA PHE A 73 -0.36 -3.97 -2.00
C PHE A 73 -1.00 -3.56 -0.67
N TYR A 74 -2.31 -3.80 -0.52
CA TYR A 74 -3.01 -3.44 0.72
C TYR A 74 -2.45 -4.21 1.93
N SER A 75 -2.14 -5.49 1.76
CA SER A 75 -1.59 -6.30 2.84
C SER A 75 -0.21 -5.82 3.28
N LYS A 76 0.66 -5.51 2.33
CA LYS A 76 2.01 -5.04 2.64
C LYS A 76 1.99 -3.64 3.27
N ALA A 77 1.14 -2.74 2.77
CA ALA A 77 1.00 -1.41 3.35
C ALA A 77 0.46 -1.48 4.78
N ALA A 78 -0.56 -2.30 5.00
CA ALA A 78 -1.16 -2.47 6.32
C ALA A 78 -0.17 -3.05 7.32
N ASP A 79 0.63 -4.03 6.89
CA ASP A 79 1.65 -4.64 7.73
C ASP A 79 2.65 -3.59 8.23
N GLY A 80 3.13 -2.74 7.32
CA GLY A 80 4.05 -1.66 7.69
C GLY A 80 3.43 -0.57 8.56
N ARG A 81 2.12 -0.46 8.61
CA ARG A 81 1.40 0.50 9.44
C ARG A 81 0.78 -0.12 10.68
N HIS A 82 0.89 -1.44 10.85
CA HIS A 82 0.24 -2.20 11.93
C HIS A 82 -1.28 -2.01 11.93
N GLU A 83 -1.87 -2.08 10.74
CA GLU A 83 -3.30 -1.90 10.53
C GLU A 83 -3.86 -3.09 9.76
N LEU A 84 -5.19 -3.17 9.67
CA LEU A 84 -5.83 -4.12 8.76
C LEU A 84 -5.73 -3.62 7.33
N PRO A 85 -5.65 -4.53 6.33
CA PRO A 85 -5.68 -4.11 4.93
C PRO A 85 -6.91 -3.27 4.62
N LYS A 86 -6.71 -2.19 3.87
CA LYS A 86 -7.79 -1.22 3.59
C LYS A 86 -8.99 -1.85 2.90
N ASP A 87 -8.76 -2.76 1.97
CA ASP A 87 -9.84 -3.46 1.26
C ASP A 87 -10.68 -4.29 2.22
N ILE A 88 -10.06 -4.94 3.21
CA ILE A 88 -10.77 -5.72 4.23
C ILE A 88 -11.56 -4.79 5.14
N VAL A 89 -10.96 -3.66 5.54
CA VAL A 89 -11.66 -2.66 6.37
C VAL A 89 -12.91 -2.18 5.66
N ASP A 90 -12.81 -1.83 4.38
CA ASP A 90 -13.94 -1.35 3.59
C ASP A 90 -15.04 -2.40 3.49
N TYR A 91 -14.65 -3.65 3.24
CA TYR A 91 -15.60 -4.76 3.19
C TYR A 91 -16.36 -4.91 4.51
N LEU A 92 -15.62 -4.93 5.62
CA LEU A 92 -16.22 -5.08 6.94
C LEU A 92 -17.11 -3.91 7.32
N MET A 93 -16.70 -2.69 7.00
CA MET A 93 -17.50 -1.49 7.29
C MET A 93 -18.84 -1.48 6.56
N ASN A 94 -18.95 -2.22 5.46
CA ASN A 94 -20.19 -2.32 4.69
C ASN A 94 -20.91 -3.65 4.89
N ASN A 95 -20.43 -4.50 5.82
CA ASN A 95 -20.97 -5.84 6.04
C ASN A 95 -21.00 -6.16 7.54
N GLN A 96 -21.94 -5.57 8.26
CA GLN A 96 -22.06 -5.74 9.70
C GLN A 96 -22.18 -7.22 10.10
N ALA A 97 -22.88 -8.03 9.30
CA ALA A 97 -23.03 -9.45 9.58
C ALA A 97 -21.68 -10.18 9.64
N GLU A 98 -20.71 -9.75 8.83
CA GLU A 98 -19.36 -10.34 8.88
C GLU A 98 -18.63 -9.97 10.18
N ILE A 99 -18.81 -8.74 10.66
CA ILE A 99 -18.23 -8.32 11.94
C ILE A 99 -18.82 -9.17 13.07
N ASP A 100 -20.14 -9.36 13.05
CA ASP A 100 -20.83 -10.17 14.05
C ASP A 100 -20.33 -11.62 14.02
N SER A 101 -20.14 -12.16 12.83
CA SER A 101 -19.60 -13.51 12.64
C SER A 101 -18.19 -13.65 13.21
N LEU A 102 -17.35 -12.64 13.01
CA LEU A 102 -15.99 -12.64 13.59
C LEU A 102 -16.05 -12.66 15.13
N ARG A 103 -16.93 -11.87 15.73
CA ARG A 103 -17.09 -11.84 17.17
C ARG A 103 -17.54 -13.19 17.72
N GLU A 104 -18.43 -13.87 17.01
CA GLU A 104 -18.88 -15.21 17.36
C GLU A 104 -17.71 -16.20 17.40
N ARG A 105 -16.83 -16.14 16.39
CA ARG A 105 -15.64 -16.98 16.32
C ARG A 105 -14.68 -16.69 17.47
N MET A 106 -14.58 -15.44 17.89
CA MET A 106 -13.70 -15.05 19.00
C MET A 106 -14.16 -15.62 20.34
N ARG A 107 -15.45 -15.92 20.46
CA ARG A 107 -16.06 -16.49 21.68
C ARG A 107 -15.97 -18.01 21.74
N ALA A 108 -15.67 -18.63 20.62
CA ALA A 108 -15.60 -20.07 20.50
C ALA A 108 -14.39 -20.68 21.24
#